data_1299072ea901aff6dd0f1a26c3626841
#
_entry.id   1299072ea901aff6dd0f1a26c3626841
#
_cell.length_a   1.000
_cell.length_b   1.000
_cell.length_c   1.000
_cell.angle_alpha   90.00
_cell.angle_beta   90.00
_cell.angle_gamma   90.00
#
_symmetry.space_group_name_H-M   'P 1'
#
loop_
_entity.id
_entity.type
_entity.pdbx_description
1 polymer ?
#
loop_
_entity_poly.entity_id
_entity_poly.type
_entity_poly.pdbx_seq_one_letter_code
_entity_poly.pdbx_strand_id
1 'polypeptide(L)'
;MIVHDQMGHGQMGLLIVAIVLLTAMLVLLTLFFMRPAGGRNLSVSRLRTARPSLLAYDRSAEDRADHEAAEMRDTIFILPDISRYTRFMTGSEFSFAHAQHIVFSLINSMIVAASRTVELSKLEGDAALFFVDADRHSSERIGACVLDIFAAFYAEQARLIETNMCACRACRSIHDLDLKIFLHRGEAARFEFRGSTDHFGVDMIVLHRLMKNSIKAGRYIMATDAARPHVSFPLELPSYQVEENLRGYGRIAATVFTLSDALAASLAKQAPPRPNASRWIETWQKVSANLKSLRGLFSIGSYRSS
;
A
#
# COMPACT_ATOMS: atom_id res chain seq x y z
N MET A 1 -31.68 -37.04 -52.26
CA MET A 1 -30.34 -36.43 -52.58
C MET A 1 -29.65 -36.20 -51.25
N ILE A 2 -28.81 -37.17 -50.86
CA ILE A 2 -28.15 -37.24 -49.55
C ILE A 2 -26.81 -36.56 -49.71
N VAL A 3 -26.60 -35.45 -49.00
CA VAL A 3 -25.31 -34.78 -48.91
C VAL A 3 -24.52 -35.45 -47.78
N HIS A 4 -23.57 -36.31 -48.12
CA HIS A 4 -22.58 -36.84 -47.21
C HIS A 4 -21.54 -35.72 -46.95
N ASP A 5 -21.60 -35.19 -45.72
CA ASP A 5 -20.58 -34.25 -45.20
C ASP A 5 -19.34 -35.07 -44.85
N GLN A 6 -18.32 -34.93 -45.68
CA GLN A 6 -16.97 -35.50 -45.46
C GLN A 6 -16.21 -34.59 -44.49
N MET A 7 -16.31 -34.85 -43.20
CA MET A 7 -15.35 -34.33 -42.29
C MET A 7 -13.96 -34.93 -42.59
N GLY A 8 -13.02 -34.10 -43.07
CA GLY A 8 -11.70 -34.55 -43.47
C GLY A 8 -10.91 -35.15 -42.32
N HIS A 9 -10.24 -36.29 -42.56
CA HIS A 9 -9.40 -37.01 -41.59
C HIS A 9 -8.41 -36.13 -40.79
N GLY A 10 -8.02 -34.97 -41.29
CA GLY A 10 -7.15 -33.99 -40.60
C GLY A 10 -7.85 -33.28 -39.45
N GLN A 11 -9.15 -32.95 -39.56
CA GLN A 11 -9.89 -32.26 -38.48
C GLN A 11 -10.18 -33.21 -37.33
N MET A 12 -10.45 -34.47 -37.61
CA MET A 12 -10.68 -35.51 -36.59
C MET A 12 -9.39 -35.79 -35.79
N GLY A 13 -8.22 -35.78 -36.45
CA GLY A 13 -6.92 -35.93 -35.80
C GLY A 13 -6.61 -34.78 -34.86
N LEU A 14 -6.86 -33.52 -35.25
CA LEU A 14 -6.71 -32.35 -34.41
C LEU A 14 -7.62 -32.35 -33.19
N LEU A 15 -8.87 -32.80 -33.34
CA LEU A 15 -9.82 -32.89 -32.23
C LEU A 15 -9.39 -33.95 -31.21
N ILE A 16 -8.90 -35.12 -31.65
CA ILE A 16 -8.39 -36.18 -30.77
C ILE A 16 -7.17 -35.68 -29.99
N VAL A 17 -6.20 -35.00 -30.66
CA VAL A 17 -5.01 -34.41 -29.97
C VAL A 17 -5.42 -33.37 -28.95
N ALA A 18 -6.40 -32.51 -29.26
CA ALA A 18 -6.90 -31.50 -28.33
C ALA A 18 -7.56 -32.13 -27.09
N ILE A 19 -8.37 -33.18 -27.29
CA ILE A 19 -9.01 -33.91 -26.17
C ILE A 19 -7.97 -34.63 -25.30
N VAL A 20 -6.93 -35.25 -25.89
CA VAL A 20 -5.85 -35.93 -25.16
C VAL A 20 -5.05 -34.91 -24.36
N LEU A 21 -4.73 -33.74 -24.90
CA LEU A 21 -4.03 -32.68 -24.17
C LEU A 21 -4.89 -32.13 -23.03
N LEU A 22 -6.18 -31.94 -23.25
CA LEU A 22 -7.11 -31.44 -22.23
C LEU A 22 -7.26 -32.45 -21.06
N THR A 23 -7.37 -33.73 -21.37
CA THR A 23 -7.46 -34.80 -20.35
C THR A 23 -6.13 -34.95 -19.59
N ALA A 24 -4.99 -34.89 -20.27
CA ALA A 24 -3.70 -34.93 -19.63
C ALA A 24 -3.49 -33.71 -18.69
N MET A 25 -3.92 -32.52 -19.08
CA MET A 25 -3.89 -31.33 -18.25
C MET A 25 -4.82 -31.46 -17.04
N LEU A 26 -6.01 -32.04 -17.21
CA LEU A 26 -6.93 -32.28 -16.10
C LEU A 26 -6.38 -33.30 -15.09
N VAL A 27 -5.74 -34.38 -15.59
CA VAL A 27 -5.08 -35.37 -14.74
C VAL A 27 -3.90 -34.77 -14.00
N LEU A 28 -3.08 -33.95 -14.64
CA LEU A 28 -1.97 -33.24 -13.97
C LEU A 28 -2.48 -32.27 -12.91
N LEU A 29 -3.57 -31.57 -13.19
CA LEU A 29 -4.23 -30.70 -12.20
C LEU A 29 -4.77 -31.50 -11.01
N THR A 30 -5.43 -32.64 -11.24
CA THR A 30 -5.93 -33.47 -10.14
C THR A 30 -4.80 -34.09 -9.32
N LEU A 31 -3.71 -34.56 -9.96
CA LEU A 31 -2.52 -35.07 -9.26
C LEU A 31 -1.79 -33.96 -8.48
N PHE A 32 -1.77 -32.74 -9.00
CA PHE A 32 -1.23 -31.57 -8.28
C PHE A 32 -2.06 -31.24 -7.05
N PHE A 33 -3.40 -31.32 -7.15
CA PHE A 33 -4.30 -31.06 -6.02
C PHE A 33 -4.36 -32.23 -5.02
N MET A 34 -4.08 -33.47 -5.44
CA MET A 34 -4.05 -34.65 -4.57
C MET A 34 -2.68 -34.94 -3.94
N ARG A 35 -1.63 -34.13 -4.23
CA ARG A 35 -0.39 -34.27 -3.48
C ARG A 35 -0.66 -34.00 -2.01
N PRO A 36 -0.51 -35.02 -1.12
CA PRO A 36 -0.59 -34.80 0.30
C PRO A 36 0.51 -33.78 0.64
N ALA A 37 0.14 -32.71 1.33
CA ALA A 37 1.11 -31.79 1.92
C ALA A 37 2.01 -32.68 2.79
N GLY A 38 3.27 -32.86 2.37
CA GLY A 38 4.24 -33.66 3.11
C GLY A 38 4.35 -33.11 4.52
N GLY A 39 3.59 -33.71 5.42
CA GLY A 39 3.64 -33.44 6.83
C GLY A 39 5.02 -33.87 7.32
N ARG A 40 5.92 -32.90 7.53
CA ARG A 40 7.00 -33.12 8.48
C ARG A 40 6.33 -33.29 9.83
N ASN A 41 6.23 -34.53 10.29
CA ASN A 41 5.89 -34.86 11.66
C ASN A 41 6.94 -34.23 12.57
N LEU A 42 6.74 -32.98 12.96
CA LEU A 42 7.44 -32.37 14.07
C LEU A 42 6.88 -33.04 15.32
N SER A 43 7.65 -33.99 15.85
CA SER A 43 7.37 -34.69 17.11
C SER A 43 7.02 -33.66 18.19
N VAL A 44 5.78 -33.69 18.65
CA VAL A 44 5.25 -32.83 19.73
C VAL A 44 6.04 -33.00 21.05
N SER A 45 6.85 -34.03 21.17
CA SER A 45 7.68 -34.27 22.32
C SER A 45 8.83 -33.27 22.53
N ARG A 46 9.24 -32.51 21.48
CA ARG A 46 10.30 -31.48 21.60
C ARG A 46 9.75 -30.09 21.96
N LEU A 47 8.43 -29.88 21.94
CA LEU A 47 7.82 -28.61 22.33
C LEU A 47 7.59 -28.46 23.84
N ARG A 48 7.80 -29.52 24.63
CA ARG A 48 7.60 -29.49 26.09
C ARG A 48 8.81 -29.00 26.90
N THR A 49 9.99 -28.88 26.33
CA THR A 49 11.21 -28.42 27.02
C THR A 49 11.68 -27.02 26.65
N ALA A 50 11.11 -26.40 25.62
CA ALA A 50 11.32 -25.00 25.33
C ALA A 50 10.08 -24.23 25.80
N ARG A 51 9.95 -24.00 27.11
CA ARG A 51 9.34 -22.78 27.59
C ARG A 51 10.35 -21.68 27.28
N PRO A 52 10.16 -20.82 26.25
CA PRO A 52 10.80 -19.53 26.31
C PRO A 52 10.19 -18.92 27.55
N SER A 53 11.00 -18.57 28.52
CA SER A 53 10.60 -17.61 29.53
C SER A 53 10.27 -16.34 28.75
N LEU A 54 8.97 -16.16 28.38
CA LEU A 54 8.44 -14.93 27.81
C LEU A 54 8.64 -13.73 28.77
N LEU A 55 9.35 -13.94 29.88
CA LEU A 55 9.70 -13.02 30.93
C LEU A 55 11.21 -12.97 31.22
N ALA A 56 12.07 -13.60 30.45
CA ALA A 56 13.46 -13.17 30.41
C ALA A 56 13.52 -11.91 29.53
N TYR A 57 12.94 -10.85 30.03
CA TYR A 57 13.27 -9.50 29.62
C TYR A 57 14.79 -9.38 29.81
N ASP A 58 15.52 -9.30 28.72
CA ASP A 58 16.96 -9.20 28.73
C ASP A 58 17.35 -7.81 29.26
N ARG A 59 17.53 -7.73 30.59
CA ARG A 59 18.00 -6.50 31.26
C ARG A 59 19.35 -6.03 30.70
N SER A 60 20.11 -6.91 30.04
CA SER A 60 21.37 -6.52 29.39
C SER A 60 21.14 -5.69 28.11
N ALA A 61 19.92 -5.72 27.55
CA ALA A 61 19.53 -4.83 26.45
C ALA A 61 19.09 -3.45 26.96
N GLU A 62 18.57 -3.35 28.20
CA GLU A 62 18.29 -2.05 28.85
C GLU A 62 19.57 -1.30 29.22
N ASP A 63 20.59 -2.02 29.73
CA ASP A 63 21.88 -1.42 30.10
C ASP A 63 22.71 -1.01 28.87
N ARG A 64 22.36 -1.47 27.66
CA ARG A 64 22.97 -1.05 26.39
C ARG A 64 22.14 -0.05 25.61
N ALA A 65 20.91 0.16 25.93
CA ALA A 65 20.20 1.36 25.64
C ALA A 65 20.72 2.41 26.63
N ASP A 66 22.04 2.67 26.59
CA ASP A 66 22.55 3.93 27.07
C ASP A 66 21.58 4.95 26.53
N HIS A 67 20.93 5.68 27.42
CA HIS A 67 20.06 6.79 27.13
C HIS A 67 20.87 7.86 26.43
N GLU A 68 21.27 7.59 25.21
CA GLU A 68 21.62 8.63 24.28
C GLU A 68 20.32 9.42 24.15
N ALA A 69 20.29 10.56 24.85
CA ALA A 69 19.10 11.40 24.93
C ALA A 69 18.64 11.62 23.50
N ALA A 70 17.46 11.07 23.15
CA ALA A 70 16.99 11.08 21.78
C ALA A 70 17.09 12.52 21.26
N GLU A 71 17.95 12.75 20.27
CA GLU A 71 18.25 14.07 19.77
C GLU A 71 16.99 14.63 19.10
N MET A 72 16.48 15.73 19.63
CA MET A 72 15.38 16.47 19.01
C MET A 72 15.90 17.13 17.74
N ARG A 73 15.25 16.84 16.62
CA ARG A 73 15.61 17.37 15.31
C ARG A 73 14.46 18.13 14.69
N ASP A 74 14.77 19.26 14.09
CA ASP A 74 13.83 20.03 13.28
C ASP A 74 13.58 19.28 11.96
N THR A 75 12.38 18.79 11.82
CA THR A 75 12.03 17.79 10.81
C THR A 75 10.78 18.20 10.03
N ILE A 76 10.82 18.01 8.73
CA ILE A 76 9.63 18.11 7.86
C ILE A 76 9.06 16.69 7.70
N PHE A 77 7.82 16.53 8.10
CA PHE A 77 7.04 15.33 7.93
C PHE A 77 6.13 15.44 6.73
N ILE A 78 6.06 14.38 5.94
CA ILE A 78 5.19 14.26 4.78
C ILE A 78 4.40 12.96 4.94
N LEU A 79 3.08 13.07 5.05
CA LEU A 79 2.18 11.95 5.32
C LEU A 79 1.11 11.85 4.21
N PRO A 80 1.38 11.15 3.12
CA PRO A 80 0.34 10.76 2.16
C PRO A 80 -0.59 9.70 2.77
N ASP A 81 -1.89 9.90 2.60
CA ASP A 81 -3.00 9.11 3.13
C ASP A 81 -4.01 8.80 2.01
N ILE A 82 -4.33 7.53 1.81
CA ILE A 82 -5.26 7.11 0.75
C ILE A 82 -6.70 7.38 1.19
N SER A 83 -7.30 8.39 0.61
CA SER A 83 -8.70 8.75 0.87
C SER A 83 -9.65 7.62 0.48
N ARG A 84 -10.72 7.45 1.28
CA ARG A 84 -11.77 6.45 1.10
C ARG A 84 -11.28 5.00 1.30
N TYR A 85 -10.07 4.79 1.82
CA TYR A 85 -9.51 3.48 2.10
C TYR A 85 -10.45 2.59 2.93
N THR A 86 -10.95 3.08 4.06
CA THR A 86 -11.85 2.29 4.93
C THR A 86 -13.08 1.79 4.15
N ARG A 87 -13.73 2.66 3.36
CA ARG A 87 -14.88 2.28 2.55
C ARG A 87 -14.49 1.26 1.46
N PHE A 88 -13.33 1.43 0.86
CA PHE A 88 -12.79 0.51 -0.14
C PHE A 88 -12.55 -0.88 0.47
N MET A 89 -11.91 -0.96 1.62
CA MET A 89 -11.60 -2.23 2.30
C MET A 89 -12.86 -2.94 2.82
N THR A 90 -13.74 -2.23 3.53
CA THR A 90 -14.99 -2.81 4.05
C THR A 90 -15.94 -3.25 2.94
N GLY A 91 -15.93 -2.57 1.79
CA GLY A 91 -16.69 -2.98 0.62
C GLY A 91 -16.11 -4.16 -0.16
N SER A 92 -14.91 -4.63 0.18
CA SER A 92 -14.14 -5.62 -0.57
C SER A 92 -13.90 -6.92 0.19
N GLU A 93 -14.72 -7.25 1.17
CA GLU A 93 -14.56 -8.44 2.04
C GLU A 93 -14.32 -9.74 1.26
N PHE A 94 -15.12 -10.00 0.22
CA PHE A 94 -14.97 -11.18 -0.64
C PHE A 94 -13.81 -11.09 -1.66
N SER A 95 -13.18 -9.94 -1.78
CA SER A 95 -12.06 -9.69 -2.69
C SER A 95 -10.85 -9.08 -1.97
N PHE A 96 -10.67 -9.43 -0.69
CA PHE A 96 -9.66 -8.86 0.19
C PHE A 96 -8.24 -8.92 -0.39
N ALA A 97 -7.84 -10.05 -0.98
CA ALA A 97 -6.51 -10.19 -1.57
C ALA A 97 -6.29 -9.22 -2.75
N HIS A 98 -7.34 -8.94 -3.53
CA HIS A 98 -7.26 -7.93 -4.60
C HIS A 98 -7.19 -6.52 -4.02
N ALA A 99 -7.99 -6.22 -3.00
CA ALA A 99 -7.96 -4.93 -2.31
C ALA A 99 -6.57 -4.68 -1.70
N GLN A 100 -6.00 -5.66 -1.02
CA GLN A 100 -4.66 -5.59 -0.45
C GLN A 100 -3.59 -5.37 -1.53
N HIS A 101 -3.65 -6.09 -2.66
CA HIS A 101 -2.72 -5.90 -3.78
C HIS A 101 -2.80 -4.47 -4.35
N ILE A 102 -4.01 -3.94 -4.54
CA ILE A 102 -4.22 -2.58 -5.04
C ILE A 102 -3.59 -1.56 -4.10
N VAL A 103 -3.92 -1.62 -2.81
CA VAL A 103 -3.42 -0.68 -1.81
C VAL A 103 -1.89 -0.75 -1.71
N PHE A 104 -1.31 -1.94 -1.64
CA PHE A 104 0.15 -2.08 -1.58
C PHE A 104 0.85 -1.59 -2.84
N SER A 105 0.25 -1.77 -4.02
CA SER A 105 0.81 -1.23 -5.26
C SER A 105 0.83 0.29 -5.24
N LEU A 106 -0.24 0.93 -4.77
CA LEU A 106 -0.34 2.39 -4.63
C LEU A 106 0.67 2.92 -3.61
N ILE A 107 0.74 2.32 -2.41
CA ILE A 107 1.71 2.72 -1.37
C ILE A 107 3.14 2.56 -1.89
N ASN A 108 3.48 1.43 -2.50
CA ASN A 108 4.82 1.20 -3.03
C ASN A 108 5.18 2.21 -4.13
N SER A 109 4.22 2.66 -4.95
CA SER A 109 4.47 3.70 -5.94
C SER A 109 4.88 5.02 -5.30
N MET A 110 4.21 5.42 -4.21
CA MET A 110 4.54 6.62 -3.45
C MET A 110 5.91 6.52 -2.78
N ILE A 111 6.25 5.37 -2.18
CA ILE A 111 7.55 5.13 -1.55
C ILE A 111 8.69 5.28 -2.56
N VAL A 112 8.56 4.65 -3.73
CA VAL A 112 9.58 4.73 -4.79
C VAL A 112 9.77 6.17 -5.27
N ALA A 113 8.69 6.92 -5.45
CA ALA A 113 8.77 8.33 -5.86
C ALA A 113 9.45 9.21 -4.80
N ALA A 114 9.14 8.97 -3.53
CA ALA A 114 9.66 9.75 -2.39
C ALA A 114 11.15 9.47 -2.08
N SER A 115 11.63 8.25 -2.30
CA SER A 115 12.89 7.70 -1.79
C SER A 115 14.17 8.46 -2.16
N ARG A 116 14.11 9.32 -3.19
CA ARG A 116 15.25 10.14 -3.63
C ARG A 116 15.40 11.45 -2.84
N THR A 117 14.40 11.82 -2.09
CA THR A 117 14.35 13.14 -1.41
C THR A 117 14.07 12.99 0.06
N VAL A 118 13.21 12.07 0.47
CA VAL A 118 12.78 11.88 1.85
C VAL A 118 12.92 10.42 2.25
N GLU A 119 13.04 10.18 3.54
CA GLU A 119 13.18 8.85 4.13
C GLU A 119 11.82 8.34 4.61
N LEU A 120 11.57 7.04 4.43
CA LEU A 120 10.40 6.38 4.98
C LEU A 120 10.66 6.05 6.46
N SER A 121 9.81 6.57 7.36
CA SER A 121 9.82 6.17 8.76
C SER A 121 9.03 4.87 8.94
N LYS A 122 7.75 4.88 8.63
CA LYS A 122 6.89 3.71 8.81
C LYS A 122 5.64 3.76 7.91
N LEU A 123 4.96 2.62 7.83
CA LEU A 123 3.62 2.52 7.24
C LEU A 123 2.57 2.50 8.34
N GLU A 124 1.49 3.25 8.15
CA GLU A 124 0.37 3.37 9.08
C GLU A 124 -0.95 3.04 8.36
N GLY A 125 -1.22 1.75 8.19
CA GLY A 125 -2.39 1.31 7.44
C GLY A 125 -2.30 1.63 5.95
N ASP A 126 -3.02 2.65 5.54
CA ASP A 126 -3.07 3.21 4.17
C ASP A 126 -2.22 4.48 3.99
N ALA A 127 -1.54 4.91 5.03
CA ALA A 127 -0.64 6.05 5.00
C ALA A 127 0.83 5.63 5.05
N ALA A 128 1.72 6.44 4.48
CA ALA A 128 3.16 6.28 4.56
C ALA A 128 3.77 7.53 5.19
N LEU A 129 4.43 7.39 6.33
CA LEU A 129 5.09 8.49 6.99
C LEU A 129 6.51 8.66 6.47
N PHE A 130 6.77 9.79 5.84
CA PHE A 130 8.10 10.21 5.41
C PHE A 130 8.61 11.38 6.26
N PHE A 131 9.91 11.50 6.34
CA PHE A 131 10.58 12.59 7.03
C PHE A 131 11.85 13.03 6.32
N VAL A 132 12.26 14.26 6.60
CA VAL A 132 13.54 14.84 6.18
C VAL A 132 13.93 15.96 7.13
N ASP A 133 15.21 16.11 7.44
CA ASP A 133 15.70 17.23 8.23
C ASP A 133 15.39 18.56 7.51
N ALA A 134 14.93 19.57 8.24
CA ALA A 134 14.33 20.77 7.65
C ALA A 134 15.28 21.61 6.78
N ASP A 135 16.58 21.47 6.99
CA ASP A 135 17.66 22.16 6.28
C ASP A 135 18.29 21.34 5.14
N ARG A 136 17.89 20.08 4.99
CA ARG A 136 18.54 19.13 4.04
C ARG A 136 18.27 19.45 2.57
N HIS A 137 17.10 19.99 2.26
CA HIS A 137 16.68 20.27 0.89
C HIS A 137 16.02 21.64 0.77
N SER A 138 16.09 22.23 -0.42
CA SER A 138 15.36 23.46 -0.72
C SER A 138 13.83 23.22 -0.75
N SER A 139 13.06 24.29 -0.56
CA SER A 139 11.61 24.27 -0.60
C SER A 139 11.07 23.74 -1.94
N GLU A 140 11.73 24.05 -3.05
CA GLU A 140 11.38 23.58 -4.40
C GLU A 140 11.58 22.06 -4.52
N ARG A 141 12.64 21.53 -3.89
CA ARG A 141 12.91 20.09 -3.91
C ARG A 141 11.85 19.32 -3.14
N ILE A 142 11.43 19.84 -1.98
CA ILE A 142 10.35 19.25 -1.19
C ILE A 142 9.03 19.34 -1.94
N GLY A 143 8.70 20.51 -2.52
CA GLY A 143 7.48 20.67 -3.32
C GLY A 143 7.42 19.74 -4.54
N ALA A 144 8.53 19.59 -5.26
CA ALA A 144 8.65 18.63 -6.36
C ALA A 144 8.43 17.19 -5.89
N CYS A 145 9.05 16.79 -4.78
CA CYS A 145 8.85 15.45 -4.21
C CYS A 145 7.38 15.15 -3.87
N VAL A 146 6.68 16.12 -3.29
CA VAL A 146 5.24 15.99 -2.98
C VAL A 146 4.41 15.76 -4.24
N LEU A 147 4.72 16.49 -5.33
CA LEU A 147 4.05 16.28 -6.61
C LEU A 147 4.44 14.96 -7.27
N ASP A 148 5.69 14.50 -7.13
CA ASP A 148 6.13 13.19 -7.60
C ASP A 148 5.37 12.04 -6.90
N ILE A 149 5.08 12.17 -5.60
CA ILE A 149 4.24 11.24 -4.85
C ILE A 149 2.82 11.19 -5.44
N PHE A 150 2.22 12.36 -5.71
CA PHE A 150 0.91 12.45 -6.38
C PHE A 150 0.93 11.83 -7.78
N ALA A 151 1.91 12.19 -8.60
CA ALA A 151 2.07 11.67 -9.94
C ALA A 151 2.18 10.13 -9.94
N ALA A 152 3.00 9.58 -9.05
CA ALA A 152 3.21 8.14 -8.93
C ALA A 152 1.95 7.39 -8.48
N PHE A 153 1.18 7.97 -7.54
CA PHE A 153 -0.09 7.38 -7.08
C PHE A 153 -1.09 7.28 -8.24
N TYR A 154 -1.34 8.36 -8.97
CA TYR A 154 -2.33 8.36 -10.05
C TYR A 154 -1.86 7.61 -11.29
N ALA A 155 -0.56 7.60 -11.58
CA ALA A 155 -0.01 6.75 -12.64
C ALA A 155 -0.21 5.27 -12.35
N GLU A 156 0.04 4.85 -11.10
CA GLU A 156 -0.17 3.47 -10.67
C GLU A 156 -1.67 3.12 -10.63
N GLN A 157 -2.52 4.03 -10.17
CA GLN A 157 -3.97 3.86 -10.19
C GLN A 157 -4.48 3.65 -11.62
N ALA A 158 -4.06 4.50 -12.56
CA ALA A 158 -4.43 4.38 -13.98
C ALA A 158 -3.96 3.04 -14.56
N ARG A 159 -2.72 2.64 -14.27
CA ARG A 159 -2.16 1.34 -14.70
C ARG A 159 -2.96 0.16 -14.13
N LEU A 160 -3.32 0.20 -12.85
CA LEU A 160 -4.13 -0.85 -12.22
C LEU A 160 -5.52 -0.96 -12.84
N ILE A 161 -6.13 0.16 -13.23
CA ILE A 161 -7.42 0.19 -13.93
C ILE A 161 -7.27 -0.39 -15.35
N GLU A 162 -6.26 0.07 -16.10
CA GLU A 162 -6.03 -0.34 -17.48
C GLU A 162 -5.70 -1.85 -17.59
N THR A 163 -4.86 -2.35 -16.70
CA THR A 163 -4.43 -3.75 -16.70
C THR A 163 -5.44 -4.69 -16.02
N ASN A 164 -6.54 -4.17 -15.48
CA ASN A 164 -7.51 -4.96 -14.76
C ASN A 164 -8.35 -5.84 -15.71
N MET A 165 -8.37 -7.15 -15.42
CA MET A 165 -9.23 -8.13 -16.10
C MET A 165 -10.26 -8.75 -15.14
N CYS A 166 -10.35 -8.30 -13.90
CA CYS A 166 -11.20 -8.87 -12.86
C CYS A 166 -12.42 -7.97 -12.60
N ALA A 167 -13.61 -8.54 -12.59
CA ALA A 167 -14.86 -7.83 -12.34
C ALA A 167 -15.24 -7.75 -10.85
N CYS A 168 -14.35 -8.13 -9.91
CA CYS A 168 -14.66 -8.06 -8.49
C CYS A 168 -14.84 -6.61 -8.01
N ARG A 169 -15.47 -6.42 -6.85
CA ARG A 169 -15.78 -5.08 -6.32
C ARG A 169 -14.51 -4.25 -6.10
N ALA A 170 -13.46 -4.82 -5.50
CA ALA A 170 -12.21 -4.10 -5.29
C ALA A 170 -11.64 -3.56 -6.61
N CYS A 171 -11.54 -4.39 -7.64
CA CYS A 171 -11.00 -3.99 -8.93
C CYS A 171 -11.85 -2.94 -9.66
N ARG A 172 -13.17 -2.97 -9.48
CA ARG A 172 -14.07 -1.95 -10.05
C ARG A 172 -14.05 -0.62 -9.32
N SER A 173 -13.67 -0.62 -8.04
CA SER A 173 -13.65 0.57 -7.17
C SER A 173 -12.27 1.22 -7.05
N ILE A 174 -11.28 0.83 -7.86
CA ILE A 174 -9.93 1.42 -7.83
C ILE A 174 -10.00 2.95 -8.04
N HIS A 175 -10.86 3.40 -8.96
CA HIS A 175 -11.05 4.83 -9.29
C HIS A 175 -11.65 5.65 -8.14
N ASP A 176 -12.25 5.02 -7.13
CA ASP A 176 -12.79 5.71 -5.96
C ASP A 176 -11.69 6.15 -4.98
N LEU A 177 -10.51 5.50 -5.02
CA LEU A 177 -9.39 5.86 -4.17
C LEU A 177 -8.80 7.20 -4.60
N ASP A 178 -8.43 8.01 -3.62
CA ASP A 178 -7.89 9.34 -3.83
C ASP A 178 -6.73 9.58 -2.87
N LEU A 179 -5.98 10.67 -2.98
CA LEU A 179 -4.80 10.94 -2.18
C LEU A 179 -4.86 12.29 -1.50
N LYS A 180 -4.59 12.29 -0.20
CA LYS A 180 -4.31 13.49 0.60
C LYS A 180 -2.86 13.45 1.03
N ILE A 181 -2.20 14.60 1.09
CA ILE A 181 -0.85 14.68 1.65
C ILE A 181 -0.84 15.78 2.72
N PHE A 182 -0.33 15.43 3.89
CA PHE A 182 -0.17 16.34 5.02
C PHE A 182 1.30 16.66 5.20
N LEU A 183 1.62 17.95 5.34
CA LEU A 183 2.96 18.45 5.61
C LEU A 183 2.95 19.21 6.91
N HIS A 184 3.85 18.82 7.81
CA HIS A 184 4.07 19.52 9.07
C HIS A 184 5.57 19.63 9.34
N ARG A 185 6.02 20.77 9.85
CA ARG A 185 7.38 20.94 10.35
C ARG A 185 7.31 21.11 11.85
N GLY A 186 8.16 20.40 12.56
CA GLY A 186 8.29 20.48 13.99
C GLY A 186 9.46 19.69 14.52
N GLU A 187 9.61 19.69 15.83
CA GLU A 187 10.67 18.94 16.50
C GLU A 187 10.21 17.52 16.81
N ALA A 188 11.04 16.55 16.48
CA ALA A 188 10.83 15.17 16.83
C ALA A 188 12.12 14.50 17.28
N ALA A 189 12.00 13.65 18.29
CA ALA A 189 13.06 12.77 18.69
C ALA A 189 13.14 11.58 17.74
N ARG A 190 14.31 11.39 17.13
CA ARG A 190 14.61 10.24 16.29
C ARG A 190 15.21 9.15 17.16
N PHE A 191 14.74 7.93 17.02
CA PHE A 191 15.29 6.78 17.69
C PHE A 191 15.27 5.54 16.80
N GLU A 192 16.20 4.64 17.04
CA GLU A 192 16.27 3.37 16.35
C GLU A 192 15.81 2.24 17.28
N PHE A 193 14.86 1.45 16.78
CA PHE A 193 14.36 0.30 17.51
C PHE A 193 14.31 -0.93 16.59
N ARG A 194 15.11 -1.95 16.92
CA ARG A 194 15.21 -3.20 16.15
C ARG A 194 15.48 -3.01 14.66
N GLY A 195 16.32 -2.04 14.30
CA GLY A 195 16.69 -1.75 12.92
C GLY A 195 15.63 -0.95 12.13
N SER A 196 14.65 -0.38 12.81
CA SER A 196 13.68 0.55 12.24
C SER A 196 13.83 1.91 12.90
N THR A 197 13.86 2.98 12.10
CA THR A 197 13.88 4.36 12.59
C THR A 197 12.45 4.82 12.82
N ASP A 198 12.14 5.31 14.02
CA ASP A 198 10.84 5.92 14.34
C ASP A 198 11.06 7.31 14.94
N HIS A 199 9.99 8.09 15.00
CA HIS A 199 9.94 9.45 15.48
C HIS A 199 8.86 9.61 16.53
N PHE A 200 9.15 10.32 17.60
CA PHE A 200 8.13 10.69 18.59
C PHE A 200 8.27 12.17 18.99
N GLY A 201 7.17 12.76 19.39
CA GLY A 201 7.09 14.16 19.79
C GLY A 201 5.68 14.69 19.66
N VAL A 202 5.51 15.92 20.13
CA VAL A 202 4.20 16.62 20.06
C VAL A 202 3.79 16.85 18.61
N ASP A 203 4.75 17.21 17.75
CA ASP A 203 4.48 17.51 16.34
C ASP A 203 4.04 16.28 15.54
N MET A 204 4.48 15.09 15.93
CA MET A 204 3.95 13.83 15.39
C MET A 204 2.47 13.64 15.73
N ILE A 205 2.06 14.01 16.95
CA ILE A 205 0.65 13.91 17.35
C ILE A 205 -0.17 14.96 16.58
N VAL A 206 0.34 16.17 16.39
CA VAL A 206 -0.30 17.21 15.56
C VAL A 206 -0.52 16.70 14.16
N LEU A 207 0.52 16.15 13.50
CA LEU A 207 0.43 15.59 12.15
C LEU A 207 -0.69 14.52 12.02
N HIS A 208 -0.70 13.55 12.92
CA HIS A 208 -1.73 12.49 12.90
C HIS A 208 -3.15 13.00 13.15
N ARG A 209 -3.29 14.07 13.95
CA ARG A 209 -4.60 14.69 14.17
C ARG A 209 -5.09 15.48 12.96
N LEU A 210 -4.18 16.08 12.19
CA LEU A 210 -4.52 16.76 10.96
C LEU A 210 -5.14 15.84 9.91
N MET A 211 -4.88 14.52 9.95
CA MET A 211 -5.57 13.56 9.08
C MET A 211 -7.09 13.54 9.30
N LYS A 212 -7.56 13.89 10.50
CA LYS A 212 -8.97 13.96 10.89
C LYS A 212 -9.51 15.41 10.85
N ASN A 213 -9.16 16.14 9.79
CA ASN A 213 -9.56 17.54 9.61
C ASN A 213 -11.00 17.71 9.10
N SER A 214 -11.43 18.95 8.99
CA SER A 214 -12.79 19.34 8.57
C SER A 214 -13.03 19.29 7.06
N ILE A 215 -11.99 19.11 6.24
CA ILE A 215 -12.05 19.22 4.78
C ILE A 215 -12.75 18.00 4.17
N LYS A 216 -13.80 18.26 3.38
CA LYS A 216 -14.61 17.22 2.72
C LYS A 216 -14.00 16.67 1.45
N ALA A 217 -13.05 17.40 0.82
CA ALA A 217 -12.41 16.96 -0.41
C ALA A 217 -11.61 15.65 -0.19
N GLY A 218 -11.61 14.81 -1.20
CA GLY A 218 -10.83 13.55 -1.21
C GLY A 218 -9.37 13.76 -1.62
N ARG A 219 -9.05 14.88 -2.31
CA ARG A 219 -7.77 15.17 -2.94
C ARG A 219 -7.28 16.56 -2.59
N TYR A 220 -6.19 16.66 -1.86
CA TYR A 220 -5.54 17.93 -1.54
C TYR A 220 -4.16 17.71 -0.91
N ILE A 221 -3.36 18.77 -0.88
CA ILE A 221 -2.17 18.89 -0.04
C ILE A 221 -2.49 19.89 1.06
N MET A 222 -2.24 19.54 2.31
CA MET A 222 -2.34 20.44 3.45
C MET A 222 -0.95 20.67 4.03
N ALA A 223 -0.48 21.92 4.01
CA ALA A 223 0.75 22.32 4.66
C ALA A 223 0.43 23.24 5.83
N THR A 224 0.83 22.85 7.05
CA THR A 224 0.73 23.77 8.21
C THR A 224 1.56 25.01 7.98
N ASP A 225 1.24 26.11 8.66
CA ASP A 225 2.02 27.36 8.55
C ASP A 225 3.49 27.14 8.93
N ALA A 226 3.79 26.19 9.83
CA ALA A 226 5.15 25.78 10.13
C ALA A 226 5.88 25.12 8.95
N ALA A 227 5.16 24.32 8.14
CA ALA A 227 5.73 23.65 6.96
C ALA A 227 5.70 24.54 5.70
N ARG A 228 4.77 25.48 5.62
CA ARG A 228 4.52 26.28 4.40
C ARG A 228 5.75 26.96 3.81
N PRO A 229 6.66 27.58 4.58
CA PRO A 229 7.88 28.20 4.05
C PRO A 229 8.87 27.20 3.42
N HIS A 230 8.76 25.93 3.78
CA HIS A 230 9.65 24.86 3.33
C HIS A 230 9.11 24.06 2.12
N VAL A 231 7.99 24.52 1.52
CA VAL A 231 7.36 23.82 0.38
C VAL A 231 7.02 24.85 -0.70
N SER A 232 7.66 24.69 -1.86
CA SER A 232 7.39 25.50 -3.06
C SER A 232 7.12 24.57 -4.24
N PHE A 233 5.94 24.68 -4.82
CA PHE A 233 5.55 23.83 -5.94
C PHE A 233 6.06 24.40 -7.27
N PRO A 234 6.52 23.56 -8.23
CA PRO A 234 7.00 24.00 -9.54
C PRO A 234 5.88 24.51 -10.46
N LEU A 235 4.63 24.44 -10.00
CA LEU A 235 3.44 24.95 -10.69
C LEU A 235 2.53 25.66 -9.69
N GLU A 236 1.71 26.57 -10.19
CA GLU A 236 0.74 27.26 -9.39
C GLU A 236 -0.46 26.34 -9.07
N LEU A 237 -0.74 26.17 -7.77
CA LEU A 237 -1.87 25.38 -7.29
C LEU A 237 -2.90 26.31 -6.64
N PRO A 238 -4.19 26.17 -6.98
CA PRO A 238 -5.26 26.86 -6.26
C PRO A 238 -5.20 26.51 -4.79
N SER A 239 -5.21 27.52 -3.90
CA SER A 239 -5.07 27.30 -2.47
C SER A 239 -5.96 28.22 -1.65
N TYR A 240 -6.23 27.81 -0.42
CA TYR A 240 -6.94 28.61 0.58
C TYR A 240 -6.43 28.27 1.99
N GLN A 241 -6.63 29.20 2.91
CA GLN A 241 -6.26 29.04 4.30
C GLN A 241 -7.37 28.34 5.09
N VAL A 242 -6.96 27.51 6.03
CA VAL A 242 -7.85 26.86 6.99
C VAL A 242 -7.25 26.96 8.40
N GLU A 243 -8.10 26.85 9.41
CA GLU A 243 -7.70 26.75 10.80
C GLU A 243 -8.39 25.52 11.41
N GLU A 244 -7.61 24.53 11.78
CA GLU A 244 -8.09 23.30 12.40
C GLU A 244 -7.93 23.35 13.93
N ASN A 245 -9.01 23.07 14.65
CA ASN A 245 -8.97 23.04 16.11
C ASN A 245 -8.66 21.62 16.61
N LEU A 246 -7.42 21.40 16.98
CA LEU A 246 -6.94 20.12 17.47
C LEU A 246 -7.09 20.03 18.99
N ARG A 247 -7.97 19.15 19.45
CA ARG A 247 -8.25 18.97 20.87
C ARG A 247 -6.96 18.75 21.67
N GLY A 248 -6.67 19.66 22.63
CA GLY A 248 -5.48 19.62 23.48
C GLY A 248 -4.23 20.25 22.88
N TYR A 249 -4.27 20.72 21.63
CA TYR A 249 -3.13 21.35 20.94
C TYR A 249 -3.47 22.73 20.41
N GLY A 250 -4.73 23.18 20.53
CA GLY A 250 -5.15 24.48 20.07
C GLY A 250 -5.48 24.53 18.58
N ARG A 251 -5.40 25.74 18.02
CA ARG A 251 -5.68 26.00 16.60
C ARG A 251 -4.40 25.94 15.80
N ILE A 252 -4.43 25.17 14.73
CA ILE A 252 -3.34 25.03 13.78
C ILE A 252 -3.79 25.61 12.45
N ALA A 253 -3.11 26.65 12.02
CA ALA A 253 -3.31 27.26 10.71
C ALA A 253 -2.57 26.45 9.63
N ALA A 254 -3.21 26.29 8.48
CA ALA A 254 -2.66 25.55 7.35
C ALA A 254 -3.15 26.10 6.01
N THR A 255 -2.33 25.93 4.98
CA THR A 255 -2.70 26.17 3.58
C THR A 255 -3.11 24.85 2.93
N VAL A 256 -4.28 24.84 2.29
CA VAL A 256 -4.77 23.71 1.54
C VAL A 256 -4.65 24.00 0.05
N PHE A 257 -3.92 23.16 -0.65
CA PHE A 257 -3.77 23.20 -2.10
C PHE A 257 -4.68 22.15 -2.72
N THR A 258 -5.49 22.55 -3.69
CA THR A 258 -6.43 21.66 -4.37
C THR A 258 -5.89 21.21 -5.72
N LEU A 259 -6.10 19.94 -6.04
CA LEU A 259 -5.71 19.37 -7.33
C LEU A 259 -6.97 18.90 -8.08
N SER A 260 -7.18 19.45 -9.28
CA SER A 260 -8.26 19.01 -10.15
C SER A 260 -7.98 17.63 -10.76
N ASP A 261 -9.03 16.96 -11.25
CA ASP A 261 -8.88 15.68 -11.98
C ASP A 261 -7.97 15.84 -13.21
N ALA A 262 -8.09 16.95 -13.93
CA ALA A 262 -7.27 17.23 -15.09
C ALA A 262 -5.78 17.37 -14.72
N LEU A 263 -5.48 18.02 -13.60
CA LEU A 263 -4.10 18.16 -13.12
C LEU A 263 -3.57 16.82 -12.64
N ALA A 264 -4.33 16.04 -11.88
CA ALA A 264 -3.92 14.71 -11.44
C ALA A 264 -3.61 13.78 -12.63
N ALA A 265 -4.45 13.79 -13.67
CA ALA A 265 -4.22 13.05 -14.90
C ALA A 265 -2.98 13.54 -15.67
N SER A 266 -2.72 14.85 -15.66
CA SER A 266 -1.51 15.43 -16.28
C SER A 266 -0.24 15.01 -15.55
N LEU A 267 -0.24 15.08 -14.22
CA LEU A 267 0.87 14.63 -13.38
C LEU A 267 1.14 13.13 -13.55
N ALA A 268 0.10 12.31 -13.61
CA ALA A 268 0.22 10.87 -13.82
C ALA A 268 0.96 10.51 -15.12
N LYS A 269 0.75 11.29 -16.20
CA LYS A 269 1.44 11.09 -17.49
C LYS A 269 2.94 11.44 -17.43
N GLN A 270 3.36 12.25 -16.49
CA GLN A 270 4.75 12.67 -16.31
C GLN A 270 5.53 11.72 -15.40
N ALA A 271 4.83 10.85 -14.66
CA ALA A 271 5.48 9.85 -13.81
C ALA A 271 6.32 8.88 -14.67
N PRO A 272 7.52 8.49 -14.23
CA PRO A 272 8.33 7.54 -14.96
C PRO A 272 7.59 6.21 -15.14
N PRO A 273 7.58 5.65 -16.36
CA PRO A 273 6.89 4.41 -16.63
C PRO A 273 7.51 3.28 -15.80
N ARG A 274 6.67 2.53 -15.08
CA ARG A 274 7.07 1.27 -14.49
C ARG A 274 7.03 0.17 -15.56
N PRO A 275 7.91 -0.84 -15.48
CA PRO A 275 7.82 -1.98 -16.38
C PRO A 275 6.42 -2.60 -16.26
N ASN A 276 5.71 -2.64 -17.38
CA ASN A 276 4.38 -3.23 -17.47
C ASN A 276 4.48 -4.73 -17.13
N ALA A 277 4.01 -5.12 -15.96
CA ALA A 277 3.72 -6.52 -15.73
C ALA A 277 2.61 -6.94 -16.71
N SER A 278 2.78 -8.09 -17.37
CA SER A 278 1.75 -8.60 -18.27
C SER A 278 0.40 -8.67 -17.54
N ARG A 279 -0.68 -8.16 -18.15
CA ARG A 279 -2.06 -8.22 -17.62
C ARG A 279 -2.41 -9.63 -17.09
N TRP A 280 -1.92 -10.66 -17.75
CA TRP A 280 -2.08 -12.06 -17.36
C TRP A 280 -1.34 -12.39 -16.05
N ILE A 281 -0.11 -11.91 -15.86
CA ILE A 281 0.67 -12.15 -14.64
C ILE A 281 -0.03 -11.52 -13.45
N GLU A 282 -0.50 -10.27 -13.54
CA GLU A 282 -1.25 -9.62 -12.46
C GLU A 282 -2.58 -10.34 -12.15
N THR A 283 -3.30 -10.76 -13.17
CA THR A 283 -4.54 -11.53 -12.99
C THR A 283 -4.26 -12.86 -12.29
N TRP A 284 -3.21 -13.58 -12.69
CA TRP A 284 -2.78 -14.81 -12.05
C TRP A 284 -2.33 -14.61 -10.60
N GLN A 285 -1.61 -13.54 -10.30
CA GLN A 285 -1.23 -13.19 -8.93
C GLN A 285 -2.46 -12.94 -8.05
N LYS A 286 -3.44 -12.18 -8.55
CA LYS A 286 -4.71 -11.93 -7.87
C LYS A 286 -5.50 -13.22 -7.64
N VAL A 287 -5.65 -14.06 -8.66
CA VAL A 287 -6.36 -15.35 -8.55
C VAL A 287 -5.66 -16.28 -7.57
N SER A 288 -4.33 -16.42 -7.64
CA SER A 288 -3.57 -17.28 -6.75
C SER A 288 -3.65 -16.81 -5.29
N ALA A 289 -3.65 -15.50 -5.05
CA ALA A 289 -3.81 -14.93 -3.71
C ALA A 289 -5.20 -15.22 -3.13
N ASN A 290 -6.27 -15.07 -3.93
CA ASN A 290 -7.63 -15.41 -3.50
C ASN A 290 -7.79 -16.91 -3.20
N LEU A 291 -7.22 -17.79 -4.02
CA LEU A 291 -7.23 -19.23 -3.76
C LEU A 291 -6.52 -19.59 -2.45
N LYS A 292 -5.38 -18.94 -2.15
CA LYS A 292 -4.68 -19.14 -0.87
C LYS A 292 -5.52 -18.69 0.32
N SER A 293 -6.20 -17.55 0.20
CA SER A 293 -7.07 -17.02 1.26
C SER A 293 -8.28 -17.92 1.52
N LEU A 294 -8.93 -18.44 0.46
CA LEU A 294 -10.03 -19.41 0.58
C LEU A 294 -9.58 -20.72 1.25
N ARG A 295 -8.40 -21.24 0.94
CA ARG A 295 -7.84 -22.42 1.63
C ARG A 295 -7.64 -22.19 3.12
N GLY A 296 -7.22 -20.98 3.54
CA GLY A 296 -7.12 -20.61 4.95
C GLY A 296 -8.48 -20.65 5.67
N LEU A 297 -9.55 -20.19 5.02
CA LEU A 297 -10.90 -20.21 5.58
C LEU A 297 -11.45 -21.65 5.75
N PHE A 298 -11.18 -22.55 4.82
CA PHE A 298 -11.59 -23.96 4.91
C PHE A 298 -10.78 -24.76 5.94
N SER A 299 -9.53 -24.39 6.21
CA SER A 299 -8.72 -25.06 7.23
C SER A 299 -9.12 -24.68 8.67
N ILE A 300 -9.74 -23.51 8.87
CA ILE A 300 -10.24 -23.07 10.17
C ILE A 300 -11.59 -23.74 10.53
N GLY A 301 -12.39 -24.12 9.51
CA GLY A 301 -13.67 -24.78 9.70
C GLY A 301 -13.59 -26.20 10.28
N SER A 302 -12.47 -26.89 10.15
CA SER A 302 -12.28 -28.25 10.68
C SER A 302 -11.90 -28.31 12.16
N TYR A 303 -11.70 -27.18 12.84
CA TYR A 303 -11.32 -27.13 14.25
C TYR A 303 -12.51 -26.84 15.21
N ARG A 304 -13.76 -26.75 14.71
CA ARG A 304 -14.96 -26.44 15.51
C ARG A 304 -15.91 -27.62 15.73
N SER A 305 -15.50 -28.83 15.44
CA SER A 305 -16.33 -30.04 15.70
C SER A 305 -15.52 -31.11 16.42
N SER A 306 -15.10 -30.82 17.64
CA SER A 306 -14.68 -31.80 18.65
C SER A 306 -14.87 -31.23 20.04
#